data_951fabf83ea33cc52b1dedeb5f7bab04
#
_entry.id   951fabf83ea33cc52b1dedeb5f7bab04
#
_cell.length_a   1.000
_cell.length_b   1.000
_cell.length_c   1.000
_cell.angle_alpha   90.00
_cell.angle_beta   90.00
_cell.angle_gamma   90.00
#
_symmetry.space_group_name_H-M   'P 1'
#
loop_
_entity.id
_entity.type
_entity.pdbx_description
1 polymer ?
#
loop_
_entity_poly.entity_id
_entity_poly.type
_entity_poly.pdbx_seq_one_letter_code
_entity_poly.pdbx_strand_id
1 'polypeptide(L)'
;MSPRGTLLRGQSIIDYVLIIAIIGLVIVFAGPGVAGAIRNQFNLVGNTVNSGTTGDTEGGASGGGSTGADSATVQAAIAKDAKDWTLGEQKAVAEDIAAKGEASPAYAKAKAAMDAGTKWSVKLTNSKTLECRIIGINHDDLADGSGKAGLTFEATNDALGRQRMNATMTTAGGWEKSELRGRLSSGDLWALLPSELQSKAKAVTKMTDNKVGGSAGTSSATTDKVFLLSSTEVWGNLDGDGTQYEYYKSKGVSTSSYSGASSSSSHWTRSVNPSYSKYFRYVDSHGDLHNGYAAYTYCVFPAWCF
;
A
#
# COMPACT_ATOMS: atom_id res chain seq x y z
N MET A 1 24.93 28.70 65.61
CA MET A 1 24.67 27.55 64.75
C MET A 1 23.76 27.99 63.62
N SER A 2 24.33 28.08 62.42
CA SER A 2 23.62 28.58 61.24
C SER A 2 23.24 27.42 60.31
N PRO A 3 22.03 27.31 59.81
CA PRO A 3 21.67 26.24 58.88
C PRO A 3 22.17 26.56 57.45
N ARG A 4 22.85 25.60 56.84
CA ARG A 4 23.30 25.64 55.48
C ARG A 4 22.10 25.43 54.54
N GLY A 5 21.74 26.45 53.76
CA GLY A 5 20.81 26.31 52.64
C GLY A 5 21.43 25.60 51.49
N THR A 6 20.80 24.50 51.03
CA THR A 6 21.10 23.76 49.80
C THR A 6 20.63 24.60 48.62
N LEU A 7 21.59 25.14 47.83
CA LEU A 7 21.29 25.75 46.54
C LEU A 7 20.89 24.64 45.53
N LEU A 8 19.66 24.67 45.11
CA LEU A 8 19.22 23.96 43.92
C LEU A 8 19.93 24.57 42.70
N ARG A 9 20.80 23.78 42.07
CA ARG A 9 21.41 24.16 40.78
C ARG A 9 20.29 24.23 39.74
N GLY A 10 19.99 25.44 39.28
CA GLY A 10 19.15 25.64 38.11
C GLY A 10 19.81 24.97 36.90
N GLN A 11 19.08 24.05 36.27
CA GLN A 11 19.50 23.53 34.99
C GLN A 11 19.67 24.66 34.00
N SER A 12 20.82 24.72 33.35
CA SER A 12 21.18 25.81 32.41
C SER A 12 20.26 25.78 31.20
N ILE A 13 19.83 26.93 30.72
CA ILE A 13 19.13 27.10 29.43
C ILE A 13 19.89 26.43 28.30
N ILE A 14 21.22 26.34 28.42
CA ILE A 14 22.11 25.67 27.47
C ILE A 14 21.79 24.16 27.38
N ASP A 15 21.45 23.50 28.49
CA ASP A 15 21.12 22.06 28.50
C ASP A 15 19.81 21.80 27.75
N TYR A 16 18.82 22.70 27.87
CA TYR A 16 17.58 22.59 27.10
C TYR A 16 17.78 22.84 25.60
N VAL A 17 18.61 23.82 25.24
CA VAL A 17 18.94 24.12 23.84
C VAL A 17 19.70 22.93 23.22
N LEU A 18 20.59 22.30 23.96
CA LEU A 18 21.36 21.13 23.49
C LEU A 18 20.47 19.93 23.31
N ILE A 19 19.52 19.67 24.21
CA ILE A 19 18.54 18.59 24.10
C ILE A 19 17.64 18.81 22.88
N ILE A 20 17.14 20.02 22.68
CA ILE A 20 16.30 20.35 21.50
C ILE A 20 17.09 20.19 20.20
N ALA A 21 18.36 20.60 20.18
CA ALA A 21 19.22 20.44 19.01
C ALA A 21 19.50 18.96 18.68
N ILE A 22 19.72 18.11 19.70
CA ILE A 22 19.93 16.68 19.53
C ILE A 22 18.65 16.00 19.04
N ILE A 23 17.49 16.35 19.60
CA ILE A 23 16.18 15.83 19.15
C ILE A 23 15.92 16.25 17.69
N GLY A 24 16.18 17.52 17.35
CA GLY A 24 16.06 18.00 15.97
C GLY A 24 16.99 17.27 15.00
N LEU A 25 18.23 16.99 15.41
CA LEU A 25 19.22 16.27 14.61
C LEU A 25 18.78 14.80 14.38
N VAL A 26 18.28 14.13 15.42
CA VAL A 26 17.77 12.74 15.31
C VAL A 26 16.58 12.67 14.36
N ILE A 27 15.68 13.65 14.37
CA ILE A 27 14.52 13.69 13.46
C ILE A 27 14.98 13.86 12.00
N VAL A 28 15.99 14.68 11.74
CA VAL A 28 16.51 14.91 10.39
C VAL A 28 17.27 13.70 9.83
N PHE A 29 18.01 12.97 10.67
CA PHE A 29 18.81 11.82 10.22
C PHE A 29 18.08 10.47 10.25
N ALA A 30 17.01 10.35 11.03
CA ALA A 30 16.28 9.08 11.16
C ALA A 30 15.27 8.80 10.04
N GLY A 31 15.02 9.74 9.13
CA GLY A 31 14.11 9.60 8.00
C GLY A 31 12.61 9.45 8.37
N PRO A 32 11.73 9.33 7.38
CA PRO A 32 10.27 9.29 7.58
C PRO A 32 9.76 8.16 8.48
N GLY A 33 10.50 7.04 8.58
CA GLY A 33 10.08 5.88 9.37
C GLY A 33 10.03 6.12 10.89
N VAL A 34 10.93 6.96 11.43
CA VAL A 34 10.95 7.24 12.88
C VAL A 34 9.84 8.22 13.26
N ALA A 35 9.50 9.16 12.37
CA ALA A 35 8.39 10.07 12.60
C ALA A 35 7.04 9.32 12.72
N GLY A 36 6.85 8.26 11.92
CA GLY A 36 5.70 7.35 12.01
C GLY A 36 5.64 6.57 13.33
N ALA A 37 6.78 6.01 13.76
CA ALA A 37 6.87 5.26 15.00
C ALA A 37 6.62 6.13 16.24
N ILE A 38 7.14 7.35 16.26
CA ILE A 38 6.91 8.31 17.35
C ILE A 38 5.43 8.74 17.38
N ARG A 39 4.82 9.03 16.24
CA ARG A 39 3.40 9.39 16.16
C ARG A 39 2.50 8.26 16.64
N ASN A 40 2.82 7.01 16.30
CA ASN A 40 2.09 5.83 16.78
C ASN A 40 2.21 5.66 18.31
N GLN A 41 3.37 5.94 18.90
CA GLN A 41 3.55 5.89 20.35
C GLN A 41 2.76 7.01 21.08
N PHE A 42 2.74 8.23 20.53
CA PHE A 42 1.93 9.31 21.09
C PHE A 42 0.43 9.02 21.01
N ASN A 43 -0.06 8.39 19.94
CA ASN A 43 -1.44 7.96 19.83
C ASN A 43 -1.78 6.84 20.84
N LEU A 44 -0.84 5.93 21.11
CA LEU A 44 -1.00 4.87 22.10
C LEU A 44 -1.11 5.45 23.52
N VAL A 45 -0.23 6.39 23.89
CA VAL A 45 -0.25 7.07 25.19
C VAL A 45 -1.51 7.92 25.35
N GLY A 46 -1.93 8.64 24.29
CA GLY A 46 -3.17 9.43 24.30
C GLY A 46 -4.42 8.57 24.56
N ASN A 47 -4.48 7.38 23.95
CA ASN A 47 -5.59 6.45 24.18
C ASN A 47 -5.57 5.83 25.59
N THR A 48 -4.39 5.53 26.14
CA THR A 48 -4.26 4.96 27.49
C THR A 48 -4.65 5.98 28.57
N VAL A 49 -4.33 7.25 28.38
CA VAL A 49 -4.71 8.33 29.32
C VAL A 49 -6.21 8.60 29.26
N ASN A 50 -6.84 8.48 28.08
CA ASN A 50 -8.28 8.72 27.91
C ASN A 50 -9.14 7.55 28.44
N SER A 51 -8.58 6.34 28.54
CA SER A 51 -9.26 5.15 29.08
C SER A 51 -9.20 5.06 30.61
N GLY A 52 -8.37 5.89 31.27
CA GLY A 52 -8.15 5.85 32.74
C GLY A 52 -9.03 6.81 33.57
N THR A 53 -9.92 7.57 32.96
CA THR A 53 -10.67 8.65 33.66
C THR A 53 -12.18 8.60 33.45
N THR A 54 -12.84 7.44 33.43
CA THR A 54 -14.31 7.41 33.46
C THR A 54 -14.82 6.58 34.64
N GLY A 55 -15.07 7.28 35.73
CA GLY A 55 -16.11 6.90 36.66
C GLY A 55 -17.47 7.26 36.07
N ASP A 56 -18.45 6.39 36.30
CA ASP A 56 -19.82 6.39 35.81
C ASP A 56 -20.51 7.74 35.57
N THR A 57 -21.08 7.91 34.38
CA THR A 57 -22.37 8.57 34.15
C THR A 57 -22.96 8.16 32.82
N GLU A 58 -24.23 7.75 32.80
CA GLU A 58 -25.01 7.36 31.63
C GLU A 58 -25.23 8.49 30.60
N GLY A 59 -25.25 8.14 29.34
CA GLY A 59 -26.00 8.81 28.29
C GLY A 59 -25.17 9.52 27.22
N GLY A 60 -25.20 9.02 25.98
CA GLY A 60 -24.85 9.79 24.78
C GLY A 60 -23.93 9.04 23.81
N ALA A 61 -24.54 8.43 22.80
CA ALA A 61 -23.82 7.84 21.68
C ALA A 61 -23.01 8.89 20.91
N SER A 62 -21.67 8.76 20.90
CA SER A 62 -20.80 9.44 19.93
C SER A 62 -19.73 8.44 19.49
N GLY A 63 -19.71 8.16 18.18
CA GLY A 63 -18.84 7.16 17.57
C GLY A 63 -17.37 7.53 17.67
N GLY A 64 -16.70 6.96 18.65
CA GLY A 64 -15.25 6.89 18.73
C GLY A 64 -14.77 5.67 17.96
N GLY A 65 -14.09 5.87 16.81
CA GLY A 65 -13.48 4.78 16.06
C GLY A 65 -12.49 4.00 16.93
N SER A 66 -12.80 2.75 17.26
CA SER A 66 -11.87 1.81 17.88
C SER A 66 -10.77 1.51 16.88
N THR A 67 -9.58 2.04 17.12
CA THR A 67 -8.38 1.69 16.36
C THR A 67 -7.74 0.46 16.99
N GLY A 68 -7.75 -0.68 16.26
CA GLY A 68 -6.93 -1.83 16.58
C GLY A 68 -7.66 -3.14 16.84
N ALA A 69 -6.91 -4.20 17.07
CA ALA A 69 -7.28 -5.60 17.13
C ALA A 69 -8.35 -6.00 18.19
N ASP A 70 -8.72 -5.10 19.06
CA ASP A 70 -9.85 -5.27 19.98
C ASP A 70 -11.19 -5.01 19.31
N SER A 71 -11.17 -4.60 18.02
CA SER A 71 -12.39 -4.49 17.26
C SER A 71 -13.01 -5.89 17.08
N ALA A 72 -14.29 -6.00 17.33
CA ALA A 72 -15.03 -7.26 17.13
C ALA A 72 -14.86 -7.82 15.70
N THR A 73 -14.67 -6.94 14.72
CA THR A 73 -14.43 -7.30 13.32
C THR A 73 -13.10 -8.04 13.13
N VAL A 74 -12.01 -7.59 13.76
CA VAL A 74 -10.70 -8.27 13.68
C VAL A 74 -10.76 -9.62 14.37
N GLN A 75 -11.40 -9.71 15.55
CA GLN A 75 -11.59 -10.99 16.25
C GLN A 75 -12.42 -11.97 15.41
N ALA A 76 -13.49 -11.50 14.77
CA ALA A 76 -14.29 -12.33 13.86
C ALA A 76 -13.46 -12.83 12.66
N ALA A 77 -12.59 -11.98 12.09
CA ALA A 77 -11.69 -12.38 11.01
C ALA A 77 -10.65 -13.41 11.46
N ILE A 78 -10.09 -13.28 12.66
CA ILE A 78 -9.12 -14.23 13.21
C ILE A 78 -9.78 -15.60 13.46
N ALA A 79 -11.04 -15.62 13.88
CA ALA A 79 -11.77 -16.85 14.23
C ALA A 79 -12.10 -17.76 13.04
N LYS A 80 -12.02 -17.27 11.80
CA LYS A 80 -12.34 -18.02 10.56
C LYS A 80 -11.18 -18.11 9.59
N ASP A 81 -11.30 -18.91 8.56
CA ASP A 81 -10.30 -18.98 7.50
C ASP A 81 -10.19 -17.66 6.75
N ALA A 82 -8.96 -17.28 6.38
CA ALA A 82 -8.71 -16.02 5.68
C ALA A 82 -9.48 -15.91 4.36
N LYS A 83 -9.66 -17.02 3.62
CA LYS A 83 -10.44 -17.05 2.37
C LYS A 83 -11.89 -16.58 2.53
N ASP A 84 -12.43 -16.63 3.75
CA ASP A 84 -13.80 -16.25 4.07
C ASP A 84 -13.92 -14.79 4.60
N TRP A 85 -12.83 -14.01 4.57
CA TRP A 85 -12.87 -12.61 4.97
C TRP A 85 -13.69 -11.77 4.00
N THR A 86 -14.64 -11.04 4.52
CA THR A 86 -15.35 -9.98 3.79
C THR A 86 -14.44 -8.79 3.51
N LEU A 87 -14.80 -7.90 2.59
CA LEU A 87 -14.05 -6.64 2.35
C LEU A 87 -13.92 -5.79 3.63
N GLY A 88 -14.94 -5.81 4.49
CA GLY A 88 -14.90 -5.13 5.79
C GLY A 88 -13.84 -5.71 6.72
N GLU A 89 -13.74 -7.04 6.79
CA GLU A 89 -12.75 -7.73 7.60
C GLU A 89 -11.34 -7.60 7.02
N GLN A 90 -11.18 -7.67 5.70
CA GLN A 90 -9.89 -7.41 5.03
C GLN A 90 -9.36 -6.02 5.41
N LYS A 91 -10.23 -5.00 5.36
CA LYS A 91 -9.88 -3.63 5.78
C LYS A 91 -9.52 -3.57 7.27
N ALA A 92 -10.34 -4.15 8.16
CA ALA A 92 -10.08 -4.12 9.60
C ALA A 92 -8.76 -4.84 9.96
N VAL A 93 -8.49 -5.99 9.35
CA VAL A 93 -7.22 -6.72 9.48
C VAL A 93 -6.05 -5.87 8.98
N ALA A 94 -6.19 -5.20 7.82
CA ALA A 94 -5.17 -4.31 7.29
C ALA A 94 -4.87 -3.15 8.24
N GLU A 95 -5.89 -2.48 8.77
CA GLU A 95 -5.72 -1.36 9.71
C GLU A 95 -5.05 -1.82 11.03
N ASP A 96 -5.38 -3.00 11.52
CA ASP A 96 -4.73 -3.56 12.71
C ASP A 96 -3.26 -3.89 12.45
N ILE A 97 -2.94 -4.48 11.29
CA ILE A 97 -1.56 -4.76 10.87
C ILE A 97 -0.79 -3.47 10.63
N ALA A 98 -1.39 -2.45 10.01
CA ALA A 98 -0.75 -1.15 9.83
C ALA A 98 -0.36 -0.50 11.16
N ALA A 99 -1.21 -0.65 12.18
CA ALA A 99 -0.99 -0.09 13.52
C ALA A 99 0.03 -0.88 14.35
N LYS A 100 0.05 -2.21 14.25
CA LYS A 100 0.76 -3.12 15.16
C LYS A 100 1.88 -3.92 14.51
N GLY A 101 1.96 -3.94 13.17
CA GLY A 101 2.93 -4.76 12.46
C GLY A 101 2.74 -6.25 12.78
N GLU A 102 3.84 -6.93 13.03
CA GLU A 102 3.88 -8.36 13.37
C GLU A 102 3.23 -8.68 14.74
N ALA A 103 3.05 -7.67 15.60
CA ALA A 103 2.34 -7.83 16.86
C ALA A 103 0.80 -7.90 16.69
N SER A 104 0.27 -7.64 15.50
CA SER A 104 -1.14 -7.88 15.20
C SER A 104 -1.47 -9.37 15.29
N PRO A 105 -2.51 -9.77 16.03
CA PRO A 105 -2.94 -11.17 16.07
C PRO A 105 -3.44 -11.70 14.72
N ALA A 106 -3.75 -10.80 13.77
CA ALA A 106 -4.14 -11.18 12.41
C ALA A 106 -2.94 -11.34 11.45
N TYR A 107 -1.73 -10.87 11.83
CA TYR A 107 -0.56 -10.85 10.94
C TYR A 107 -0.18 -12.24 10.42
N ALA A 108 -0.04 -13.21 11.31
CA ALA A 108 0.36 -14.57 10.91
C ALA A 108 -0.65 -15.20 9.93
N LYS A 109 -1.95 -14.94 10.12
CA LYS A 109 -3.01 -15.43 9.23
C LYS A 109 -2.98 -14.73 7.87
N ALA A 110 -2.79 -13.42 7.84
CA ALA A 110 -2.64 -12.64 6.60
C ALA A 110 -1.40 -13.09 5.81
N LYS A 111 -0.28 -13.29 6.51
CA LYS A 111 0.96 -13.78 5.90
C LYS A 111 0.79 -15.19 5.34
N ALA A 112 0.17 -16.11 6.06
CA ALA A 112 -0.10 -17.46 5.57
C ALA A 112 -1.02 -17.44 4.34
N ALA A 113 -2.02 -16.56 4.30
CA ALA A 113 -2.90 -16.38 3.15
C ALA A 113 -2.15 -15.82 1.93
N MET A 114 -1.24 -14.86 2.14
CA MET A 114 -0.36 -14.34 1.09
C MET A 114 0.57 -15.45 0.54
N ASP A 115 1.26 -16.16 1.42
CA ASP A 115 2.20 -17.23 1.02
C ASP A 115 1.49 -18.36 0.26
N ALA A 116 0.26 -18.69 0.65
CA ALA A 116 -0.59 -19.67 -0.05
C ALA A 116 -1.18 -19.15 -1.37
N GLY A 117 -1.15 -17.85 -1.61
CA GLY A 117 -1.84 -17.21 -2.75
C GLY A 117 -3.36 -17.34 -2.66
N THR A 118 -3.89 -17.30 -1.44
CA THR A 118 -5.34 -17.36 -1.19
C THR A 118 -6.06 -16.28 -1.98
N LYS A 119 -7.17 -16.66 -2.63
CA LYS A 119 -7.95 -15.75 -3.47
C LYS A 119 -9.26 -15.38 -2.81
N TRP A 120 -9.66 -14.13 -3.06
CA TRP A 120 -10.97 -13.57 -2.73
C TRP A 120 -11.68 -13.13 -3.99
N SER A 121 -12.99 -13.10 -3.93
CA SER A 121 -13.87 -12.69 -5.03
C SER A 121 -14.52 -11.35 -4.72
N VAL A 122 -14.39 -10.40 -5.64
CA VAL A 122 -15.06 -9.09 -5.61
C VAL A 122 -16.04 -9.01 -6.76
N LYS A 123 -17.33 -8.85 -6.46
CA LYS A 123 -18.37 -8.70 -7.49
C LYS A 123 -18.34 -7.31 -8.08
N LEU A 124 -18.13 -7.20 -9.39
CA LEU A 124 -18.16 -5.94 -10.12
C LEU A 124 -19.60 -5.50 -10.44
N THR A 125 -19.80 -4.20 -10.72
CA THR A 125 -21.11 -3.65 -11.06
C THR A 125 -21.70 -4.21 -12.37
N ASN A 126 -20.84 -4.70 -13.28
CA ASN A 126 -21.24 -5.38 -14.51
C ASN A 126 -21.47 -6.89 -14.34
N SER A 127 -21.63 -7.36 -13.12
CA SER A 127 -21.84 -8.76 -12.75
C SER A 127 -20.67 -9.73 -12.98
N LYS A 128 -19.52 -9.27 -13.46
CA LYS A 128 -18.29 -10.07 -13.48
C LYS A 128 -17.71 -10.21 -12.08
N THR A 129 -16.87 -11.22 -11.89
CA THR A 129 -16.18 -11.45 -10.62
C THR A 129 -14.69 -11.21 -10.80
N LEU A 130 -14.15 -10.25 -10.04
CA LEU A 130 -12.73 -9.99 -9.92
C LEU A 130 -12.16 -10.88 -8.82
N GLU A 131 -11.19 -11.72 -9.16
CA GLU A 131 -10.42 -12.48 -8.16
C GLU A 131 -9.20 -11.66 -7.76
N CYS A 132 -8.85 -11.69 -6.47
CA CYS A 132 -7.67 -10.99 -5.97
C CYS A 132 -6.97 -11.81 -4.89
N ARG A 133 -5.70 -11.47 -4.63
CA ARG A 133 -4.85 -12.06 -3.58
C ARG A 133 -4.08 -10.97 -2.84
N ILE A 134 -3.61 -11.24 -1.64
CA ILE A 134 -2.64 -10.38 -0.94
C ILE A 134 -1.27 -10.57 -1.61
N ILE A 135 -0.58 -9.45 -1.88
CA ILE A 135 0.77 -9.44 -2.43
C ILE A 135 1.78 -8.72 -1.52
N GLY A 136 1.33 -7.86 -0.62
CA GLY A 136 2.18 -7.09 0.29
C GLY A 136 1.55 -6.89 1.66
N ILE A 137 2.40 -6.80 2.68
CA ILE A 137 2.03 -6.50 4.06
C ILE A 137 2.91 -5.34 4.55
N ASN A 138 2.30 -4.22 4.94
CA ASN A 138 3.01 -2.98 5.29
C ASN A 138 4.01 -2.55 4.20
N HIS A 139 3.62 -2.70 2.94
CA HIS A 139 4.48 -2.42 1.79
C HIS A 139 4.35 -0.98 1.31
N ASP A 140 3.15 -0.53 0.98
CA ASP A 140 2.89 0.75 0.32
C ASP A 140 2.76 1.91 1.30
N ASP A 141 3.39 3.04 0.97
CA ASP A 141 3.27 4.27 1.77
C ASP A 141 1.92 4.95 1.49
N LEU A 142 1.20 5.28 2.57
CA LEU A 142 -0.04 6.05 2.47
C LEU A 142 0.24 7.46 1.97
N ALA A 143 -0.59 7.95 1.05
CA ALA A 143 -0.37 9.25 0.38
C ALA A 143 -0.49 10.45 1.32
N ASP A 144 -1.16 10.29 2.46
CA ASP A 144 -1.27 11.31 3.51
C ASP A 144 -0.09 11.33 4.48
N GLY A 145 0.90 10.46 4.28
CA GLY A 145 2.09 10.35 5.12
C GLY A 145 1.84 9.74 6.51
N SER A 146 0.67 9.14 6.76
CA SER A 146 0.32 8.56 8.06
C SER A 146 0.99 7.20 8.35
N GLY A 147 1.75 6.66 7.39
CA GLY A 147 2.45 5.39 7.52
C GLY A 147 2.26 4.50 6.30
N LYS A 148 2.16 3.20 6.52
CA LYS A 148 1.97 2.21 5.47
C LYS A 148 0.56 1.63 5.47
N ALA A 149 0.09 1.23 4.30
CA ALA A 149 -1.10 0.40 4.15
C ALA A 149 -0.81 -1.01 4.68
N GLY A 150 -1.72 -1.56 5.47
CA GLY A 150 -1.50 -2.85 6.12
C GLY A 150 -1.48 -4.03 5.16
N LEU A 151 -2.35 -4.02 4.16
CA LEU A 151 -2.42 -5.06 3.13
C LEU A 151 -2.58 -4.45 1.74
N THR A 152 -1.83 -5.01 0.78
CA THR A 152 -1.97 -4.73 -0.65
C THR A 152 -2.52 -5.95 -1.36
N PHE A 153 -3.57 -5.74 -2.14
CA PHE A 153 -4.23 -6.74 -2.97
C PHE A 153 -3.95 -6.50 -4.45
N GLU A 154 -3.87 -7.57 -5.22
CA GLU A 154 -3.78 -7.55 -6.67
C GLU A 154 -4.84 -8.47 -7.29
N ALA A 155 -5.47 -8.03 -8.37
CA ALA A 155 -6.33 -8.87 -9.17
C ALA A 155 -5.54 -9.98 -9.88
N THR A 156 -6.16 -11.17 -10.04
CA THR A 156 -5.51 -12.34 -10.63
C THR A 156 -6.21 -12.86 -11.88
N ASN A 157 -7.27 -12.18 -12.33
CA ASN A 157 -8.01 -12.52 -13.52
C ASN A 157 -8.39 -11.29 -14.36
N ASP A 158 -8.87 -11.49 -15.56
CA ASP A 158 -9.18 -10.48 -16.56
C ASP A 158 -10.59 -9.87 -16.47
N ALA A 159 -11.17 -9.78 -15.27
CA ALA A 159 -12.54 -9.31 -15.08
C ALA A 159 -12.78 -7.87 -15.61
N LEU A 160 -11.75 -7.00 -15.59
CA LEU A 160 -11.79 -5.67 -16.22
C LEU A 160 -11.53 -5.69 -17.75
N GLY A 161 -11.20 -6.86 -18.29
CA GLY A 161 -10.94 -7.06 -19.70
C GLY A 161 -9.63 -6.47 -20.18
N ARG A 162 -9.46 -6.55 -21.52
CA ARG A 162 -8.26 -6.04 -22.19
C ARG A 162 -8.42 -4.55 -22.49
N GLN A 163 -7.43 -3.76 -22.09
CA GLN A 163 -7.42 -2.31 -22.24
C GLN A 163 -6.09 -1.86 -22.84
N ARG A 164 -6.08 -0.70 -23.51
CA ARG A 164 -4.86 0.00 -23.94
C ARG A 164 -4.39 0.95 -22.84
N MET A 165 -3.09 1.22 -22.77
CA MET A 165 -2.55 2.25 -21.89
C MET A 165 -2.94 3.65 -22.39
N ASN A 166 -2.81 3.88 -23.71
CA ASN A 166 -3.14 5.15 -24.37
C ASN A 166 -3.81 4.89 -25.73
N ALA A 167 -4.58 5.85 -26.24
CA ALA A 167 -5.20 5.78 -27.56
C ALA A 167 -4.18 5.73 -28.69
N THR A 168 -3.00 6.32 -28.50
CA THR A 168 -1.91 6.42 -29.45
C THR A 168 -0.67 5.69 -28.94
N MET A 169 0.27 5.39 -29.86
CA MET A 169 1.53 4.71 -29.53
C MET A 169 2.53 5.67 -28.88
N THR A 170 2.22 6.16 -27.68
CA THR A 170 3.09 7.06 -26.92
C THR A 170 3.12 6.69 -25.44
N THR A 171 4.29 6.83 -24.83
CA THR A 171 4.48 6.71 -23.37
C THR A 171 4.74 8.07 -22.73
N ALA A 172 4.48 9.17 -23.45
CA ALA A 172 4.72 10.51 -22.93
C ALA A 172 4.00 10.76 -21.60
N GLY A 173 4.77 11.11 -20.59
CA GLY A 173 4.28 11.29 -19.22
C GLY A 173 4.02 9.99 -18.43
N GLY A 174 4.40 8.84 -18.99
CA GLY A 174 4.37 7.54 -18.31
C GLY A 174 3.02 7.16 -17.72
N TRP A 175 3.04 6.47 -16.58
CA TRP A 175 1.83 6.12 -15.82
C TRP A 175 1.04 7.35 -15.40
N GLU A 176 1.72 8.40 -14.95
CA GLU A 176 1.08 9.62 -14.44
C GLU A 176 0.07 10.21 -15.44
N LYS A 177 0.42 10.22 -16.74
CA LYS A 177 -0.39 10.79 -17.83
C LYS A 177 -1.14 9.75 -18.65
N SER A 178 -1.06 8.46 -18.33
CA SER A 178 -1.73 7.42 -19.10
C SER A 178 -3.26 7.54 -19.02
N GLU A 179 -3.93 7.29 -20.12
CA GLU A 179 -5.40 7.25 -20.16
C GLU A 179 -5.94 6.13 -19.28
N LEU A 180 -5.24 5.00 -19.20
CA LEU A 180 -5.64 3.87 -18.37
C LEU A 180 -5.67 4.23 -16.88
N ARG A 181 -4.67 4.99 -16.38
CA ARG A 181 -4.69 5.49 -15.01
C ARG A 181 -5.92 6.35 -14.75
N GLY A 182 -6.25 7.27 -15.65
CA GLY A 182 -7.44 8.12 -15.52
C GLY A 182 -8.72 7.30 -15.42
N ARG A 183 -8.85 6.25 -16.24
CA ARG A 183 -9.98 5.34 -16.23
C ARG A 183 -10.07 4.50 -14.94
N LEU A 184 -8.94 4.11 -14.35
CA LEU A 184 -8.87 3.40 -13.08
C LEU A 184 -9.08 4.31 -11.87
N SER A 185 -8.78 5.61 -11.97
CA SER A 185 -8.85 6.55 -10.85
C SER A 185 -10.26 7.13 -10.65
N SER A 186 -10.98 7.43 -11.73
CA SER A 186 -12.29 8.08 -11.68
C SER A 186 -13.18 7.82 -12.90
N GLY A 187 -12.70 7.04 -13.88
CA GLY A 187 -13.43 6.76 -15.13
C GLY A 187 -14.28 5.50 -15.06
N ASP A 188 -14.51 4.93 -16.25
CA ASP A 188 -15.37 3.77 -16.47
C ASP A 188 -14.88 2.51 -15.75
N LEU A 189 -13.57 2.28 -15.68
CA LEU A 189 -13.02 1.12 -14.97
C LEU A 189 -13.16 1.25 -13.45
N TRP A 190 -13.00 2.48 -12.91
CA TRP A 190 -13.28 2.77 -11.51
C TRP A 190 -14.76 2.50 -11.18
N ALA A 191 -15.69 2.91 -12.06
CA ALA A 191 -17.12 2.70 -11.88
C ALA A 191 -17.55 1.23 -11.89
N LEU A 192 -16.72 0.31 -12.42
CA LEU A 192 -16.95 -1.13 -12.33
C LEU A 192 -16.69 -1.70 -10.93
N LEU A 193 -15.86 -1.07 -10.13
CA LEU A 193 -15.58 -1.53 -8.77
C LEU A 193 -16.77 -1.27 -7.86
N PRO A 194 -17.11 -2.17 -6.93
CA PRO A 194 -18.22 -1.94 -6.01
C PRO A 194 -17.94 -0.74 -5.09
N SER A 195 -18.96 0.01 -4.73
CA SER A 195 -18.86 1.21 -3.87
C SER A 195 -18.17 0.89 -2.53
N GLU A 196 -18.37 -0.32 -2.02
CA GLU A 196 -17.71 -0.78 -0.80
C GLU A 196 -16.18 -0.81 -0.96
N LEU A 197 -15.65 -1.34 -2.07
CA LEU A 197 -14.21 -1.32 -2.35
C LEU A 197 -13.72 0.11 -2.56
N GLN A 198 -14.44 0.92 -3.37
CA GLN A 198 -14.08 2.31 -3.65
C GLN A 198 -13.94 3.15 -2.37
N SER A 199 -14.84 2.93 -1.40
CA SER A 199 -14.85 3.66 -0.12
C SER A 199 -13.75 3.21 0.84
N LYS A 200 -13.38 1.92 0.79
CA LYS A 200 -12.40 1.31 1.70
C LYS A 200 -10.95 1.45 1.23
N ALA A 201 -10.73 1.49 -0.09
CA ALA A 201 -9.40 1.59 -0.68
C ALA A 201 -8.68 2.87 -0.23
N LYS A 202 -7.48 2.71 0.32
CA LYS A 202 -6.60 3.80 0.74
C LYS A 202 -5.84 4.38 -0.46
N ALA A 203 -5.58 5.68 -0.41
CA ALA A 203 -4.70 6.32 -1.38
C ALA A 203 -3.24 6.07 -0.97
N VAL A 204 -2.43 5.59 -1.89
CA VAL A 204 -1.01 5.31 -1.69
C VAL A 204 -0.16 6.09 -2.68
N THR A 205 1.10 6.32 -2.31
CA THR A 205 2.10 6.95 -3.18
C THR A 205 2.78 5.89 -4.02
N LYS A 206 2.73 6.04 -5.35
CA LYS A 206 3.41 5.13 -6.28
C LYS A 206 4.46 5.90 -7.07
N MET A 207 5.71 5.51 -6.95
CA MET A 207 6.80 6.03 -7.76
C MET A 207 6.81 5.33 -9.12
N THR A 208 6.94 6.11 -10.20
CA THR A 208 7.05 5.56 -11.55
C THR A 208 8.21 6.23 -12.27
N ASP A 209 9.09 5.43 -12.85
CA ASP A 209 10.13 5.92 -13.74
C ASP A 209 9.54 6.22 -15.12
N ASN A 210 9.35 7.49 -15.40
CA ASN A 210 8.78 7.99 -16.67
C ASN A 210 9.86 8.21 -17.75
N LYS A 211 10.93 7.37 -17.78
CA LYS A 211 11.95 7.43 -18.83
C LYS A 211 11.30 7.21 -20.19
N VAL A 212 11.54 8.13 -21.10
CA VAL A 212 11.00 8.09 -22.46
C VAL A 212 12.17 8.17 -23.45
N GLY A 213 12.31 7.17 -24.30
CA GLY A 213 13.13 7.23 -25.51
C GLY A 213 14.62 7.50 -25.27
N GLY A 214 15.26 6.82 -24.31
CA GLY A 214 16.70 6.95 -24.06
C GLY A 214 17.11 8.18 -23.23
N SER A 215 16.18 9.04 -22.89
CA SER A 215 16.38 10.09 -21.89
C SER A 215 16.01 9.56 -20.52
N ALA A 216 16.84 9.84 -19.51
CA ALA A 216 16.45 9.57 -18.11
C ALA A 216 15.23 10.43 -17.79
N GLY A 217 14.05 9.84 -17.76
CA GLY A 217 12.86 10.44 -17.19
C GLY A 217 13.07 10.62 -15.70
N THR A 218 12.42 11.58 -15.11
CA THR A 218 12.40 11.74 -13.67
C THR A 218 11.32 10.83 -13.13
N SER A 219 11.63 9.96 -12.17
CA SER A 219 10.61 9.27 -11.40
C SER A 219 9.71 10.30 -10.74
N SER A 220 8.41 10.16 -10.89
CA SER A 220 7.41 11.01 -10.27
C SER A 220 6.49 10.19 -9.39
N ALA A 221 5.97 10.82 -8.34
CA ALA A 221 5.00 10.24 -7.45
C ALA A 221 3.59 10.45 -8.01
N THR A 222 2.78 9.39 -8.00
CA THR A 222 1.33 9.51 -8.17
C THR A 222 0.61 9.08 -6.90
N THR A 223 -0.55 9.68 -6.66
CA THR A 223 -1.46 9.27 -5.59
C THR A 223 -2.57 8.44 -6.21
N ASP A 224 -2.64 7.17 -5.86
CA ASP A 224 -3.55 6.21 -6.47
C ASP A 224 -4.28 5.37 -5.41
N LYS A 225 -5.60 5.21 -5.53
CA LYS A 225 -6.38 4.23 -4.77
C LYS A 225 -6.39 2.87 -5.45
N VAL A 226 -6.32 2.89 -6.79
CA VAL A 226 -6.25 1.70 -7.64
C VAL A 226 -5.17 1.96 -8.69
N PHE A 227 -4.25 1.01 -8.81
CA PHE A 227 -3.06 1.15 -9.64
C PHE A 227 -2.70 -0.17 -10.33
N LEU A 228 -1.75 -0.15 -11.25
CA LEU A 228 -1.08 -1.34 -11.77
C LEU A 228 0.26 -1.50 -11.06
N LEU A 229 0.75 -2.72 -10.96
CA LEU A 229 2.10 -2.95 -10.47
C LEU A 229 3.13 -2.40 -11.46
N SER A 230 4.31 -2.03 -10.97
CA SER A 230 5.47 -1.76 -11.82
C SER A 230 6.24 -3.05 -12.12
N SER A 231 7.14 -2.97 -13.10
CA SER A 231 8.06 -4.07 -13.37
C SER A 231 8.98 -4.38 -12.19
N THR A 232 9.47 -3.37 -11.48
CA THR A 232 10.27 -3.57 -10.26
C THR A 232 9.46 -4.25 -9.15
N GLU A 233 8.19 -3.90 -9.00
CA GLU A 233 7.30 -4.51 -8.00
C GLU A 233 7.03 -5.99 -8.25
N VAL A 234 7.14 -6.45 -9.50
CA VAL A 234 7.00 -7.86 -9.87
C VAL A 234 8.35 -8.59 -9.84
N TRP A 235 9.35 -8.12 -10.57
CA TRP A 235 10.61 -8.86 -10.81
C TRP A 235 11.79 -8.43 -9.94
N GLY A 236 11.62 -7.41 -9.10
CA GLY A 236 12.71 -6.83 -8.32
C GLY A 236 13.54 -5.85 -9.14
N ASN A 237 14.63 -5.36 -8.62
CA ASN A 237 15.49 -4.28 -9.07
C ASN A 237 15.69 -4.17 -10.60
N LEU A 238 14.72 -3.58 -11.31
CA LEU A 238 14.69 -3.49 -12.77
C LEU A 238 14.65 -2.04 -13.27
N ASP A 239 13.57 -1.32 -13.02
CA ASP A 239 13.32 0.01 -13.61
C ASP A 239 13.33 1.15 -12.56
N GLY A 240 13.59 0.87 -11.28
CA GLY A 240 13.68 1.87 -10.22
C GLY A 240 12.35 2.50 -9.82
N ASP A 241 11.24 1.83 -10.11
CA ASP A 241 9.88 2.31 -9.90
C ASP A 241 9.12 1.53 -8.81
N GLY A 242 9.74 1.41 -7.65
CA GLY A 242 9.20 0.75 -6.46
C GLY A 242 10.14 -0.30 -5.88
N THR A 243 9.60 -1.16 -5.05
CA THR A 243 10.26 -2.33 -4.46
C THR A 243 9.43 -3.58 -4.73
N GLN A 244 10.09 -4.74 -4.84
CA GLN A 244 9.39 -6.00 -5.12
C GLN A 244 8.47 -6.39 -3.98
N TYR A 245 7.22 -6.72 -4.30
CA TYR A 245 6.26 -7.22 -3.33
C TYR A 245 6.66 -8.55 -2.72
N GLU A 246 6.35 -8.74 -1.45
CA GLU A 246 6.68 -9.91 -0.64
C GLU A 246 6.18 -11.21 -1.27
N TYR A 247 4.99 -11.19 -1.88
CA TYR A 247 4.44 -12.35 -2.60
C TYR A 247 5.39 -12.81 -3.71
N TYR A 248 5.78 -11.93 -4.62
CA TYR A 248 6.64 -12.28 -5.75
C TYR A 248 8.04 -12.67 -5.29
N LYS A 249 8.57 -11.97 -4.29
CA LYS A 249 9.85 -12.31 -3.66
C LYS A 249 9.82 -13.71 -3.05
N SER A 250 8.74 -14.08 -2.36
CA SER A 250 8.57 -15.42 -1.75
C SER A 250 8.46 -16.54 -2.79
N LYS A 251 8.00 -16.21 -4.01
CA LYS A 251 7.96 -17.15 -5.14
C LYS A 251 9.26 -17.19 -5.95
N GLY A 252 10.30 -16.47 -5.51
CA GLY A 252 11.59 -16.41 -6.19
C GLY A 252 11.54 -15.71 -7.55
N VAL A 253 10.57 -14.82 -7.76
CA VAL A 253 10.41 -14.12 -9.04
C VAL A 253 11.55 -13.15 -9.28
N SER A 254 12.13 -13.23 -10.47
CA SER A 254 13.14 -12.33 -11.01
C SER A 254 13.05 -12.35 -12.54
N THR A 255 13.84 -11.53 -13.21
CA THR A 255 13.91 -11.53 -14.69
C THR A 255 14.44 -12.83 -15.29
N SER A 256 15.14 -13.64 -14.51
CA SER A 256 15.67 -14.95 -14.92
C SER A 256 14.86 -16.14 -14.35
N SER A 257 13.94 -15.89 -13.42
CA SER A 257 13.09 -16.91 -12.77
C SER A 257 11.70 -16.33 -12.56
N TYR A 258 10.87 -16.36 -13.57
CA TYR A 258 9.61 -15.58 -13.62
C TYR A 258 8.33 -16.41 -13.50
N SER A 259 8.41 -17.74 -13.46
CA SER A 259 7.21 -18.59 -13.42
C SER A 259 6.29 -18.33 -12.22
N GLY A 260 6.81 -17.80 -11.11
CA GLY A 260 6.02 -17.37 -9.96
C GLY A 260 5.11 -16.16 -10.21
N ALA A 261 5.34 -15.43 -11.32
CA ALA A 261 4.48 -14.35 -11.79
C ALA A 261 3.49 -14.78 -12.89
N SER A 262 3.42 -16.08 -13.22
CA SER A 262 2.50 -16.60 -14.21
C SER A 262 1.04 -16.33 -13.86
N SER A 263 0.22 -16.09 -14.86
CA SER A 263 -1.20 -15.76 -14.72
C SER A 263 -2.01 -16.30 -15.89
N SER A 264 -3.33 -16.19 -15.81
CA SER A 264 -4.23 -16.66 -16.87
C SER A 264 -4.10 -15.85 -18.18
N SER A 265 -3.55 -14.66 -18.14
CA SER A 265 -3.54 -13.72 -19.27
C SER A 265 -2.41 -12.70 -19.16
N SER A 266 -1.84 -12.34 -20.29
CA SER A 266 -0.89 -11.21 -20.34
C SER A 266 -1.56 -9.91 -19.89
N HIS A 267 -0.91 -9.17 -18.99
CA HIS A 267 -1.46 -7.96 -18.37
C HIS A 267 -0.43 -6.84 -18.24
N TRP A 268 -0.92 -5.61 -18.29
CA TRP A 268 -0.09 -4.42 -18.18
C TRP A 268 0.60 -4.27 -16.84
N THR A 269 1.82 -3.75 -16.87
CA THR A 269 2.41 -3.01 -15.73
C THR A 269 2.30 -1.51 -15.98
N ARG A 270 2.53 -0.68 -14.94
CA ARG A 270 2.57 0.78 -15.11
C ARG A 270 3.92 1.28 -15.65
N SER A 271 4.95 0.42 -15.73
CA SER A 271 6.30 0.82 -16.13
C SER A 271 6.41 1.06 -17.62
N VAL A 272 7.10 2.13 -18.01
CA VAL A 272 7.49 2.39 -19.38
C VAL A 272 8.78 1.63 -19.72
N ASN A 273 8.97 1.28 -20.99
CA ASN A 273 10.26 0.81 -21.44
C ASN A 273 11.23 2.01 -21.53
N PRO A 274 12.39 1.99 -20.83
CA PRO A 274 13.29 3.14 -20.77
C PRO A 274 13.98 3.47 -22.09
N SER A 275 13.97 2.55 -23.05
CA SER A 275 14.66 2.71 -24.34
C SER A 275 13.74 3.14 -25.49
N TYR A 276 12.42 3.03 -25.33
CA TYR A 276 11.48 3.25 -26.43
C TYR A 276 10.24 4.02 -26.00
N SER A 277 9.96 5.14 -26.65
CA SER A 277 8.85 6.06 -26.33
C SER A 277 7.45 5.57 -26.71
N LYS A 278 7.30 4.31 -27.10
CA LYS A 278 6.02 3.72 -27.55
C LYS A 278 5.58 2.52 -26.71
N TYR A 279 6.46 2.00 -25.83
CA TYR A 279 6.23 0.75 -25.12
C TYR A 279 6.05 0.96 -23.63
N PHE A 280 4.97 0.37 -23.09
CA PHE A 280 4.88 0.00 -21.69
C PHE A 280 5.32 -1.45 -21.52
N ARG A 281 5.71 -1.82 -20.31
CA ARG A 281 5.99 -3.20 -19.97
C ARG A 281 4.73 -3.96 -19.63
N TYR A 282 4.72 -5.25 -19.90
CA TYR A 282 3.66 -6.15 -19.48
C TYR A 282 4.22 -7.50 -19.02
N VAL A 283 3.46 -8.19 -18.20
CA VAL A 283 3.69 -9.58 -17.79
C VAL A 283 2.98 -10.47 -18.78
N ASP A 284 3.65 -11.45 -19.38
CA ASP A 284 2.96 -12.44 -20.19
C ASP A 284 2.30 -13.54 -19.32
N SER A 285 1.58 -14.47 -19.93
CA SER A 285 0.92 -15.55 -19.20
C SER A 285 1.88 -16.51 -18.47
N HIS A 286 3.15 -16.56 -18.86
CA HIS A 286 4.18 -17.37 -18.21
C HIS A 286 4.91 -16.62 -17.09
N GLY A 287 4.62 -15.31 -16.93
CA GLY A 287 5.24 -14.44 -15.93
C GLY A 287 6.45 -13.67 -16.47
N ASP A 288 6.81 -13.83 -17.75
CA ASP A 288 7.97 -13.17 -18.35
C ASP A 288 7.69 -11.70 -18.68
N LEU A 289 8.77 -10.91 -18.65
CA LEU A 289 8.75 -9.47 -18.92
C LEU A 289 8.79 -9.19 -20.42
N HIS A 290 7.79 -8.50 -20.91
CA HIS A 290 7.69 -8.08 -22.31
C HIS A 290 7.37 -6.59 -22.46
N ASN A 291 7.40 -6.13 -23.72
CA ASN A 291 7.09 -4.76 -24.12
C ASN A 291 5.91 -4.73 -25.08
N GLY A 292 4.91 -3.91 -24.77
CA GLY A 292 3.72 -3.74 -25.57
C GLY A 292 3.56 -2.28 -26.04
N TYR A 293 3.18 -2.07 -27.29
CA TYR A 293 2.80 -0.72 -27.75
C TYR A 293 1.67 -0.17 -26.87
N ALA A 294 1.77 1.10 -26.46
CA ALA A 294 0.79 1.75 -25.60
C ALA A 294 -0.66 1.66 -26.11
N ALA A 295 -0.84 1.60 -27.44
CA ALA A 295 -2.15 1.47 -28.08
C ALA A 295 -2.64 0.02 -28.25
N TYR A 296 -1.82 -0.98 -27.90
CA TYR A 296 -2.25 -2.38 -27.89
C TYR A 296 -3.07 -2.69 -26.62
N THR A 297 -3.81 -3.79 -26.64
CA THR A 297 -4.66 -4.17 -25.51
C THR A 297 -4.10 -5.39 -24.82
N TYR A 298 -3.89 -5.27 -23.51
CA TYR A 298 -3.62 -6.37 -22.59
C TYR A 298 -4.60 -6.32 -21.40
N CYS A 299 -4.68 -7.37 -20.64
CA CYS A 299 -5.56 -7.41 -19.48
C CYS A 299 -5.12 -6.39 -18.42
N VAL A 300 -6.06 -5.97 -17.59
CA VAL A 300 -5.85 -5.05 -16.49
C VAL A 300 -6.02 -5.80 -15.20
N PHE A 301 -4.94 -5.94 -14.44
CA PHE A 301 -4.92 -6.51 -13.11
C PHE A 301 -4.70 -5.38 -12.10
N PRO A 302 -5.79 -4.76 -11.62
CA PRO A 302 -5.67 -3.66 -10.67
C PRO A 302 -5.18 -4.15 -9.31
N ALA A 303 -4.41 -3.29 -8.64
CA ALA A 303 -4.04 -3.44 -7.25
C ALA A 303 -4.63 -2.29 -6.41
N TRP A 304 -4.86 -2.55 -5.13
CA TRP A 304 -5.35 -1.57 -4.16
C TRP A 304 -4.89 -1.92 -2.76
N CYS A 305 -4.98 -0.95 -1.85
CA CYS A 305 -4.57 -1.10 -0.46
C CYS A 305 -5.72 -0.83 0.52
N PHE A 306 -5.66 -1.50 1.66
CA PHE A 306 -6.48 -1.20 2.84
C PHE A 306 -5.63 -0.78 4.03
#